data_34dc752edc145401ec955da193c1a67b
#
_entry.id   34dc752edc145401ec955da193c1a67b
#
_cell.length_a   1.000
_cell.length_b   1.000
_cell.length_c   1.000
_cell.angle_alpha   90.00
_cell.angle_beta   90.00
_cell.angle_gamma   90.00
#
_symmetry.space_group_name_H-M   'P 1'
#
loop_
_entity.id
_entity.type
_entity.pdbx_description
1 polymer ?
#
loop_
_entity_poly.entity_id
_entity_poly.type
_entity_poly.pdbx_seq_one_letter_code
_entity_poly.pdbx_strand_id
1 'polypeptide(L)'
;MKLLNLTAALFLGGVLQAQNPLPAIHPQPQEVTLSTNRLKAPHGFTLSGMQHPDEDAMRLIRQTLSITDNSEALPLKITSLEDRTPELKRSGAYLLVITPEEIDIAISDSRGLFYAAQTLQQLAQTDGQGNTTLPLGVIKDYPDVAYRGTVEGFYGDPWSHTDRIEQLRFYGKMKWNTYIYGPKDDPYHSSPNWRK
;
A
#
# COMPACT_ATOMS: atom_id res chain seq x y z
N MET A 1 17.38 12.08 71.96
CA MET A 1 16.58 12.67 70.88
C MET A 1 17.28 12.33 69.54
N LYS A 2 16.77 11.34 68.80
CA LYS A 2 17.30 10.94 67.48
C LYS A 2 16.34 11.49 66.41
N LEU A 3 16.83 12.38 65.56
CA LEU A 3 16.12 12.86 64.40
C LEU A 3 16.10 11.76 63.32
N LEU A 4 14.94 11.41 62.91
CA LEU A 4 14.71 10.49 61.76
C LEU A 4 14.63 11.34 60.48
N ASN A 5 15.62 11.23 59.62
CA ASN A 5 15.58 11.82 58.27
C ASN A 5 14.75 10.91 57.36
N LEU A 6 13.62 11.38 56.94
CA LEU A 6 12.75 10.73 55.97
C LEU A 6 13.12 11.23 54.55
N THR A 7 13.88 10.44 53.80
CA THR A 7 14.20 10.73 52.40
C THR A 7 13.06 10.25 51.53
N ALA A 8 12.26 11.18 51.00
CA ALA A 8 11.21 10.86 50.02
C ALA A 8 11.87 10.61 48.64
N ALA A 9 11.83 9.37 48.21
CA ALA A 9 12.24 9.01 46.83
C ALA A 9 11.08 9.35 45.89
N LEU A 10 11.26 10.38 45.05
CA LEU A 10 10.37 10.66 43.91
C LEU A 10 10.60 9.60 42.87
N PHE A 11 9.66 8.69 42.72
CA PHE A 11 9.54 7.83 41.54
C PHE A 11 8.99 8.67 40.38
N LEU A 12 9.88 9.15 39.51
CA LEU A 12 9.48 9.61 38.16
C LEU A 12 9.06 8.37 37.36
N GLY A 13 7.78 8.05 37.41
CA GLY A 13 7.17 7.10 36.50
C GLY A 13 7.18 7.66 35.09
N GLY A 14 8.22 7.38 34.31
CA GLY A 14 8.22 7.60 32.88
C GLY A 14 7.12 6.76 32.27
N VAL A 15 6.08 7.42 31.73
CA VAL A 15 5.09 6.75 30.87
C VAL A 15 5.84 6.31 29.62
N LEU A 16 6.19 5.03 29.54
CA LEU A 16 6.59 4.40 28.29
C LEU A 16 5.39 4.48 27.34
N GLN A 17 5.37 5.49 26.48
CA GLN A 17 4.47 5.52 25.36
C GLN A 17 4.82 4.29 24.52
N ALA A 18 3.94 3.31 24.48
CA ALA A 18 4.05 2.19 23.57
C ALA A 18 4.10 2.75 22.14
N GLN A 19 5.26 2.70 21.52
CA GLN A 19 5.40 3.06 20.13
C GLN A 19 4.58 2.04 19.35
N ASN A 20 3.60 2.50 18.58
CA ASN A 20 2.86 1.61 17.69
C ASN A 20 3.85 0.91 16.75
N PRO A 21 3.82 -0.43 16.69
CA PRO A 21 4.71 -1.16 15.80
C PRO A 21 4.50 -0.68 14.36
N LEU A 22 5.58 -0.69 13.57
CA LEU A 22 5.48 -0.41 12.14
C LEU A 22 4.54 -1.43 11.48
N PRO A 23 3.63 -1.01 10.59
CA PRO A 23 2.72 -1.92 9.91
C PRO A 23 3.50 -2.90 9.03
N ALA A 24 3.08 -4.17 9.04
CA ALA A 24 3.58 -5.15 8.09
C ALA A 24 3.00 -4.86 6.71
N ILE A 25 3.84 -4.92 5.68
CA ILE A 25 3.43 -4.71 4.29
C ILE A 25 3.40 -6.07 3.58
N HIS A 26 2.28 -6.38 2.94
CA HIS A 26 2.10 -7.63 2.19
C HIS A 26 1.63 -7.37 0.74
N PRO A 27 2.27 -7.98 -0.25
CA PRO A 27 3.56 -8.68 -0.21
C PRO A 27 4.67 -7.80 0.33
N GLN A 28 5.69 -8.42 0.94
CA GLN A 28 6.85 -7.67 1.42
C GLN A 28 7.56 -7.00 0.25
N PRO A 29 7.75 -5.67 0.28
CA PRO A 29 8.52 -4.97 -0.74
C PRO A 29 9.99 -5.38 -0.75
N GLN A 30 10.68 -5.13 -1.86
CA GLN A 30 12.09 -5.48 -2.06
C GLN A 30 13.02 -4.76 -1.05
N GLU A 31 12.77 -3.47 -0.84
CA GLU A 31 13.53 -2.67 0.11
C GLU A 31 12.58 -1.78 0.92
N VAL A 32 12.73 -1.79 2.24
CA VAL A 32 11.91 -1.01 3.18
C VAL A 32 12.80 -0.39 4.24
N THR A 33 12.74 0.93 4.34
CA THR A 33 13.36 1.68 5.44
C THR A 33 12.31 2.63 6.00
N LEU A 34 11.71 2.27 7.14
CA LEU A 34 10.66 3.06 7.78
C LEU A 34 11.10 3.50 9.19
N SER A 35 10.68 4.69 9.56
CA SER A 35 10.84 5.27 10.90
C SER A 35 9.56 5.12 11.71
N THR A 36 9.67 5.13 13.03
CA THR A 36 8.53 5.27 13.93
C THR A 36 7.92 6.68 13.92
N ASN A 37 8.68 7.68 13.43
CA ASN A 37 8.13 9.01 13.19
C ASN A 37 7.08 8.96 12.08
N ARG A 38 6.07 9.81 12.18
CA ARG A 38 4.93 9.79 11.26
C ARG A 38 4.68 11.15 10.63
N LEU A 39 4.44 11.14 9.33
CA LEU A 39 3.85 12.26 8.60
C LEU A 39 2.44 12.47 9.12
N LYS A 40 2.09 13.72 9.42
CA LYS A 40 0.74 14.18 9.76
C LYS A 40 0.34 15.27 8.77
N ALA A 41 -0.82 15.12 8.16
CA ALA A 41 -1.35 16.06 7.19
C ALA A 41 -2.74 16.54 7.62
N PRO A 42 -2.84 17.47 8.59
CA PRO A 42 -4.12 17.94 9.12
C PRO A 42 -4.97 18.63 8.05
N HIS A 43 -4.36 19.20 7.03
CA HIS A 43 -5.04 19.85 5.90
C HIS A 43 -5.13 18.96 4.66
N GLY A 44 -4.74 17.69 4.75
CA GLY A 44 -4.74 16.74 3.63
C GLY A 44 -3.55 16.90 2.68
N PHE A 45 -3.74 16.47 1.43
CA PHE A 45 -2.70 16.45 0.40
C PHE A 45 -3.17 17.12 -0.88
N THR A 46 -2.30 17.90 -1.53
CA THR A 46 -2.49 18.40 -2.88
C THR A 46 -1.79 17.50 -3.89
N LEU A 47 -2.51 17.08 -4.93
CA LEU A 47 -1.97 16.22 -5.98
C LEU A 47 -1.21 17.05 -7.02
N SER A 48 -0.02 16.57 -7.42
CA SER A 48 0.77 17.16 -8.49
C SER A 48 1.57 16.09 -9.27
N GLY A 49 2.10 16.48 -10.42
CA GLY A 49 2.98 15.67 -11.26
C GLY A 49 2.27 15.09 -12.49
N MET A 50 2.09 13.78 -12.55
CA MET A 50 1.58 13.09 -13.74
C MET A 50 0.19 13.58 -14.16
N GLN A 51 0.06 13.93 -15.44
CA GLN A 51 -1.25 14.15 -16.06
C GLN A 51 -1.88 12.79 -16.42
N HIS A 52 -3.16 12.62 -16.11
CA HIS A 52 -3.91 11.38 -16.38
C HIS A 52 -3.34 10.12 -15.71
N PRO A 53 -3.19 10.12 -14.37
CA PRO A 53 -2.80 8.91 -13.64
C PRO A 53 -3.90 7.83 -13.73
N ASP A 54 -3.51 6.60 -13.42
CA ASP A 54 -4.45 5.47 -13.37
C ASP A 54 -5.62 5.73 -12.41
N GLU A 55 -6.85 5.62 -12.92
CA GLU A 55 -8.09 5.95 -12.18
C GLU A 55 -8.33 5.03 -10.97
N ASP A 56 -8.00 3.75 -11.07
CA ASP A 56 -8.19 2.79 -9.99
C ASP A 56 -7.18 3.03 -8.87
N ALA A 57 -5.94 3.33 -9.22
CA ALA A 57 -4.92 3.74 -8.27
C ALA A 57 -5.31 5.05 -7.56
N MET A 58 -5.81 6.02 -8.31
CA MET A 58 -6.27 7.30 -7.75
C MET A 58 -7.46 7.14 -6.83
N ARG A 59 -8.38 6.21 -7.13
CA ARG A 59 -9.49 5.87 -6.24
C ARG A 59 -8.97 5.33 -4.90
N LEU A 60 -8.00 4.41 -4.90
CA LEU A 60 -7.38 3.90 -3.69
C LEU A 60 -6.66 5.00 -2.90
N ILE A 61 -5.91 5.86 -3.58
CA ILE A 61 -5.24 7.00 -2.94
C ILE A 61 -6.25 7.92 -2.25
N ARG A 62 -7.35 8.29 -2.94
CA ARG A 62 -8.41 9.13 -2.35
C ARG A 62 -9.18 8.44 -1.21
N GLN A 63 -9.27 7.12 -1.20
CA GLN A 63 -9.85 6.36 -0.08
C GLN A 63 -8.92 6.32 1.15
N THR A 64 -7.63 6.48 0.93
CA THR A 64 -6.60 6.38 1.96
C THR A 64 -6.20 7.75 2.50
N LEU A 65 -6.07 8.74 1.62
CA LEU A 65 -5.59 10.09 1.90
C LEU A 65 -6.66 11.13 1.57
N SER A 66 -6.76 12.15 2.40
CA SER A 66 -7.61 13.31 2.11
C SER A 66 -6.96 14.17 1.01
N ILE A 67 -7.45 14.07 -0.22
CA ILE A 67 -6.98 14.91 -1.33
C ILE A 67 -7.83 16.18 -1.38
N THR A 68 -7.18 17.34 -1.45
CA THR A 68 -7.79 18.65 -1.34
C THR A 68 -7.03 19.70 -2.18
N ASP A 69 -7.65 20.83 -2.45
CA ASP A 69 -7.02 22.00 -3.07
C ASP A 69 -6.59 23.06 -2.03
N ASN A 70 -6.56 22.71 -0.74
CA ASN A 70 -6.13 23.61 0.32
C ASN A 70 -4.65 24.00 0.14
N SER A 71 -4.34 25.28 0.20
CA SER A 71 -2.96 25.78 0.06
C SER A 71 -2.02 25.37 1.20
N GLU A 72 -2.56 24.95 2.35
CA GLU A 72 -1.79 24.45 3.49
C GLU A 72 -1.62 22.91 3.46
N ALA A 73 -2.20 22.22 2.47
CA ALA A 73 -2.07 20.78 2.32
C ALA A 73 -0.67 20.42 1.83
N LEU A 74 -0.19 19.23 2.26
CA LEU A 74 1.12 18.74 1.87
C LEU A 74 1.12 18.19 0.44
N PRO A 75 2.21 18.32 -0.32
CA PRO A 75 2.31 17.77 -1.66
C PRO A 75 2.25 16.23 -1.66
N LEU A 76 1.44 15.66 -2.55
CA LEU A 76 1.52 14.30 -3.03
C LEU A 76 1.92 14.34 -4.50
N LYS A 77 3.15 13.97 -4.79
CA LYS A 77 3.73 13.99 -6.14
C LYS A 77 3.66 12.61 -6.77
N ILE A 78 3.27 12.53 -8.04
CA ILE A 78 3.34 11.32 -8.85
C ILE A 78 4.24 11.63 -10.03
N THR A 79 5.37 10.92 -10.12
CA THR A 79 6.43 11.18 -11.09
C THR A 79 6.81 9.91 -11.86
N SER A 80 7.45 10.07 -13.01
CA SER A 80 8.01 8.94 -13.76
C SER A 80 9.36 8.52 -13.17
N LEU A 81 9.62 7.22 -13.18
CA LEU A 81 10.92 6.63 -12.85
C LEU A 81 11.89 6.75 -14.04
N GLU A 82 12.21 7.98 -14.46
CA GLU A 82 13.26 8.23 -15.45
C GLU A 82 14.64 8.06 -14.79
N ASP A 83 15.66 7.59 -15.52
CA ASP A 83 17.08 7.45 -15.10
C ASP A 83 17.38 6.53 -13.89
N ARG A 84 16.78 5.31 -13.82
CA ARG A 84 16.96 4.44 -12.66
C ARG A 84 17.47 3.04 -12.98
N THR A 85 17.86 2.33 -11.92
CA THR A 85 18.43 0.98 -11.98
C THR A 85 17.58 0.02 -12.82
N PRO A 86 18.16 -1.04 -13.41
CA PRO A 86 17.42 -2.00 -14.24
C PRO A 86 16.18 -2.58 -13.56
N GLU A 87 16.21 -2.76 -12.23
CA GLU A 87 15.11 -3.30 -11.45
C GLU A 87 13.90 -2.36 -11.48
N LEU A 88 14.13 -1.05 -11.38
CA LEU A 88 13.09 -0.02 -11.38
C LEU A 88 12.53 0.28 -12.79
N LYS A 89 13.10 -0.33 -13.84
CA LYS A 89 12.52 -0.33 -15.20
C LYS A 89 11.48 -1.45 -15.41
N ARG A 90 11.35 -2.37 -14.44
CA ARG A 90 10.36 -3.45 -14.53
C ARG A 90 8.95 -2.86 -14.46
N SER A 91 8.03 -3.45 -15.24
CA SER A 91 6.61 -3.08 -15.15
C SER A 91 6.07 -3.31 -13.74
N GLY A 92 5.41 -2.32 -13.18
CA GLY A 92 4.89 -2.34 -11.81
C GLY A 92 5.92 -1.93 -10.74
N ALA A 93 7.12 -1.46 -11.12
CA ALA A 93 8.07 -0.93 -10.15
C ALA A 93 7.64 0.46 -9.66
N TYR A 94 7.95 0.74 -8.40
CA TYR A 94 7.75 2.05 -7.79
C TYR A 94 8.79 2.36 -6.70
N LEU A 95 8.97 3.63 -6.45
CA LEU A 95 9.68 4.18 -5.30
C LEU A 95 8.72 5.12 -4.57
N LEU A 96 8.45 4.84 -3.31
CA LEU A 96 7.61 5.63 -2.43
C LEU A 96 8.50 6.27 -1.37
N VAL A 97 8.52 7.59 -1.33
CA VAL A 97 9.26 8.39 -0.34
C VAL A 97 8.26 9.19 0.48
N ILE A 98 8.32 9.05 1.80
CA ILE A 98 7.45 9.75 2.75
C ILE A 98 8.35 10.57 3.68
N THR A 99 8.27 11.88 3.57
CA THR A 99 8.99 12.83 4.43
C THR A 99 8.01 13.59 5.32
N PRO A 100 8.46 14.43 6.26
CA PRO A 100 7.56 15.30 7.01
C PRO A 100 6.84 16.35 6.15
N GLU A 101 7.37 16.65 4.96
CA GLU A 101 6.90 17.73 4.09
C GLU A 101 6.08 17.25 2.88
N GLU A 102 6.26 15.98 2.46
CA GLU A 102 5.61 15.51 1.24
C GLU A 102 5.59 13.98 1.11
N ILE A 103 4.78 13.50 0.17
CA ILE A 103 4.83 12.14 -0.36
C ILE A 103 5.25 12.22 -1.84
N ASP A 104 6.28 11.48 -2.22
CA ASP A 104 6.69 11.30 -3.62
C ASP A 104 6.52 9.83 -4.03
N ILE A 105 5.76 9.59 -5.11
CA ILE A 105 5.52 8.28 -5.72
C ILE A 105 6.10 8.32 -7.12
N ALA A 106 7.28 7.76 -7.29
CA ALA A 106 7.87 7.62 -8.61
C ALA A 106 7.60 6.21 -9.16
N ILE A 107 7.10 6.10 -10.40
CA ILE A 107 6.58 4.87 -10.99
C ILE A 107 7.20 4.54 -12.35
N SER A 108 7.32 3.25 -12.65
CA SER A 108 7.71 2.78 -13.98
C SER A 108 6.54 2.84 -15.00
N ASP A 109 5.34 2.56 -14.54
CA ASP A 109 4.10 2.54 -15.31
C ASP A 109 2.85 2.64 -14.40
N SER A 110 1.65 2.58 -14.98
CA SER A 110 0.38 2.63 -14.25
C SER A 110 0.21 1.55 -13.19
N ARG A 111 0.76 0.34 -13.42
CA ARG A 111 0.76 -0.75 -12.44
C ARG A 111 1.59 -0.40 -11.20
N GLY A 112 2.72 0.30 -11.41
CA GLY A 112 3.55 0.81 -10.32
C GLY A 112 2.76 1.75 -9.41
N LEU A 113 1.92 2.63 -9.98
CA LEU A 113 1.05 3.51 -9.20
C LEU A 113 0.00 2.71 -8.40
N PHE A 114 -0.63 1.72 -9.02
CA PHE A 114 -1.60 0.87 -8.33
C PHE A 114 -0.95 0.12 -7.16
N TYR A 115 0.25 -0.44 -7.35
CA TYR A 115 0.97 -1.16 -6.29
C TYR A 115 1.46 -0.24 -5.17
N ALA A 116 1.89 0.98 -5.50
CA ALA A 116 2.22 2.01 -4.52
C ALA A 116 0.99 2.41 -3.69
N ALA A 117 -0.17 2.58 -4.33
CA ALA A 117 -1.44 2.88 -3.66
C ALA A 117 -1.86 1.77 -2.68
N GLN A 118 -1.68 0.50 -3.05
CA GLN A 118 -1.92 -0.64 -2.14
C GLN A 118 -0.97 -0.61 -0.93
N THR A 119 0.29 -0.22 -1.14
CA THR A 119 1.26 -0.06 -0.05
C THR A 119 0.90 1.11 0.86
N LEU A 120 0.53 2.25 0.31
CA LEU A 120 0.05 3.40 1.09
C LEU A 120 -1.14 3.03 1.97
N GLN A 121 -2.10 2.27 1.44
CA GLN A 121 -3.27 1.82 2.19
C GLN A 121 -2.89 0.95 3.39
N GLN A 122 -1.86 0.11 3.27
CA GLN A 122 -1.38 -0.73 4.37
C GLN A 122 -0.57 0.07 5.41
N LEU A 123 0.10 1.16 5.02
CA LEU A 123 0.88 2.03 5.90
C LEU A 123 0.02 3.02 6.67
N ALA A 124 -1.12 3.40 6.12
CA ALA A 124 -2.01 4.42 6.69
C ALA A 124 -2.59 3.94 8.02
N GLN A 125 -2.53 4.80 9.01
CA GLN A 125 -3.17 4.61 10.31
C GLN A 125 -3.92 5.89 10.69
N THR A 126 -5.00 5.74 11.44
CA THR A 126 -5.76 6.88 11.94
C THR A 126 -5.26 7.21 13.35
N ASP A 127 -4.97 8.48 13.60
CA ASP A 127 -4.63 8.97 14.94
C ASP A 127 -5.88 9.14 15.82
N GLY A 128 -5.67 9.47 17.11
CA GLY A 128 -6.77 9.69 18.06
C GLY A 128 -7.69 10.88 17.72
N GLN A 129 -7.35 11.68 16.71
CA GLN A 129 -8.13 12.82 16.22
C GLN A 129 -8.85 12.53 14.89
N GLY A 130 -8.69 11.32 14.36
CA GLY A 130 -9.29 10.93 13.08
C GLY A 130 -8.44 11.28 11.85
N ASN A 131 -7.22 11.81 12.01
CA ASN A 131 -6.36 12.15 10.88
C ASN A 131 -5.57 10.93 10.39
N THR A 132 -5.41 10.82 9.09
CA THR A 132 -4.53 9.81 8.51
C THR A 132 -3.07 10.17 8.74
N THR A 133 -2.30 9.20 9.20
CA THR A 133 -0.84 9.32 9.43
C THR A 133 -0.10 8.20 8.74
N LEU A 134 1.13 8.47 8.29
CA LEU A 134 2.00 7.54 7.58
C LEU A 134 3.39 7.49 8.23
N PRO A 135 4.06 6.33 8.36
CA PRO A 135 5.44 6.29 8.82
C PRO A 135 6.35 6.99 7.81
N LEU A 136 7.33 7.74 8.29
CA LEU A 136 8.34 8.34 7.42
C LEU A 136 9.29 7.26 6.88
N GLY A 137 9.76 7.43 5.66
CA GLY A 137 10.77 6.52 5.10
C GLY A 137 10.69 6.32 3.60
N VAL A 138 11.34 5.25 3.16
CA VAL A 138 11.50 4.90 1.75
C VAL A 138 11.13 3.44 1.53
N ILE A 139 10.34 3.19 0.50
CA ILE A 139 9.99 1.85 0.02
C ILE A 139 10.30 1.78 -1.46
N LYS A 140 11.14 0.82 -1.83
CA LYS A 140 11.42 0.46 -3.22
C LYS A 140 10.86 -0.93 -3.48
N ASP A 141 10.06 -1.05 -4.51
CA ASP A 141 9.41 -2.31 -4.82
C ASP A 141 9.29 -2.53 -6.34
N TYR A 142 9.41 -3.77 -6.73
CA TYR A 142 9.24 -4.24 -8.10
C TYR A 142 8.92 -5.75 -8.09
N PRO A 143 8.15 -6.25 -9.07
CA PRO A 143 7.83 -7.65 -9.13
C PRO A 143 9.02 -8.50 -9.61
N ASP A 144 9.28 -9.64 -8.95
CA ASP A 144 10.29 -10.61 -9.40
C ASP A 144 9.83 -11.39 -10.62
N VAL A 145 8.53 -11.66 -10.73
CA VAL A 145 7.92 -12.39 -11.84
C VAL A 145 6.80 -11.57 -12.49
N ALA A 146 6.69 -11.70 -13.82
CA ALA A 146 5.73 -10.92 -14.61
C ALA A 146 4.27 -11.27 -14.30
N TYR A 147 3.97 -12.55 -14.12
CA TYR A 147 2.59 -13.04 -13.87
C TYR A 147 2.48 -13.60 -12.46
N ARG A 148 1.53 -13.09 -11.70
CA ARG A 148 1.25 -13.47 -10.31
C ARG A 148 -0.25 -13.59 -10.14
N GLY A 149 -0.72 -14.74 -9.70
CA GLY A 149 -2.16 -14.95 -9.55
C GLY A 149 -2.55 -16.40 -9.36
N THR A 150 -3.76 -16.72 -9.75
CA THR A 150 -4.36 -18.03 -9.53
C THR A 150 -5.04 -18.57 -10.77
N VAL A 151 -5.27 -19.89 -10.73
CA VAL A 151 -6.10 -20.61 -11.67
C VAL A 151 -7.31 -21.13 -10.90
N GLU A 152 -8.51 -20.74 -11.32
CA GLU A 152 -9.75 -21.39 -10.90
C GLU A 152 -9.97 -22.63 -11.77
N GLY A 153 -9.35 -23.75 -11.36
CA GLY A 153 -9.37 -25.00 -12.10
C GLY A 153 -9.79 -26.15 -11.19
N PHE A 154 -11.10 -26.43 -11.09
CA PHE A 154 -11.63 -27.46 -10.22
C PHE A 154 -12.69 -28.30 -10.94
N TYR A 155 -13.02 -29.47 -10.34
CA TYR A 155 -14.18 -30.27 -10.72
C TYR A 155 -15.36 -29.88 -9.83
N GLY A 156 -16.55 -29.77 -10.38
CA GLY A 156 -17.76 -29.38 -9.68
C GLY A 156 -18.19 -27.94 -9.94
N ASP A 157 -19.02 -27.40 -9.07
CA ASP A 157 -19.62 -26.09 -9.24
C ASP A 157 -18.54 -24.97 -9.17
N PRO A 158 -18.54 -24.07 -10.15
CA PRO A 158 -17.66 -22.90 -10.11
C PRO A 158 -18.01 -21.99 -8.94
N TRP A 159 -17.03 -21.20 -8.49
CA TRP A 159 -17.29 -20.16 -7.50
C TRP A 159 -18.40 -19.21 -7.96
N SER A 160 -19.14 -18.68 -6.99
CA SER A 160 -20.15 -17.68 -7.30
C SER A 160 -19.50 -16.39 -7.82
N HIS A 161 -20.29 -15.56 -8.49
CA HIS A 161 -19.81 -14.25 -8.93
C HIS A 161 -19.32 -13.39 -7.75
N THR A 162 -20.02 -13.45 -6.61
CA THR A 162 -19.63 -12.73 -5.39
C THR A 162 -18.28 -13.20 -4.88
N ASP A 163 -18.06 -14.50 -4.79
CA ASP A 163 -16.78 -15.05 -4.33
C ASP A 163 -15.62 -14.63 -5.24
N ARG A 164 -15.82 -14.64 -6.56
CA ARG A 164 -14.82 -14.16 -7.52
C ARG A 164 -14.48 -12.69 -7.33
N ILE A 165 -15.47 -11.84 -7.12
CA ILE A 165 -15.23 -10.41 -6.88
C ILE A 165 -14.44 -10.20 -5.61
N GLU A 166 -14.72 -10.93 -4.55
CA GLU A 166 -13.97 -10.87 -3.30
C GLU A 166 -12.52 -11.35 -3.48
N GLN A 167 -12.34 -12.46 -4.20
CA GLN A 167 -11.01 -12.97 -4.54
C GLN A 167 -10.21 -11.97 -5.37
N LEU A 168 -10.80 -11.38 -6.41
CA LEU A 168 -10.12 -10.39 -7.24
C LEU A 168 -9.74 -9.13 -6.46
N ARG A 169 -10.56 -8.69 -5.50
CA ARG A 169 -10.21 -7.61 -4.58
C ARG A 169 -9.01 -7.98 -3.70
N PHE A 170 -9.00 -9.21 -3.18
CA PHE A 170 -7.87 -9.73 -2.42
C PHE A 170 -6.60 -9.79 -3.28
N TYR A 171 -6.70 -10.27 -4.53
CA TYR A 171 -5.56 -10.32 -5.45
C TYR A 171 -4.99 -8.94 -5.73
N GLY A 172 -5.84 -7.93 -5.91
CA GLY A 172 -5.40 -6.54 -6.03
C GLY A 172 -4.58 -6.08 -4.82
N LYS A 173 -5.04 -6.38 -3.60
CA LYS A 173 -4.29 -6.08 -2.36
C LYS A 173 -2.93 -6.78 -2.30
N MET A 174 -2.85 -8.01 -2.82
CA MET A 174 -1.62 -8.80 -2.91
C MET A 174 -0.77 -8.45 -4.15
N LYS A 175 -1.12 -7.40 -4.89
CA LYS A 175 -0.43 -6.98 -6.12
C LYS A 175 -0.35 -8.08 -7.18
N TRP A 176 -1.31 -8.99 -7.19
CA TRP A 176 -1.45 -10.02 -8.21
C TRP A 176 -2.14 -9.43 -9.44
N ASN A 177 -1.79 -9.95 -10.61
CA ASN A 177 -2.21 -9.39 -11.89
C ASN A 177 -2.76 -10.44 -12.88
N THR A 178 -2.91 -11.69 -12.44
CA THR A 178 -3.33 -12.80 -13.31
C THR A 178 -4.40 -13.63 -12.64
N TYR A 179 -5.47 -13.85 -13.38
CA TYR A 179 -6.53 -14.79 -13.00
C TYR A 179 -6.89 -15.61 -14.22
N ILE A 180 -6.82 -16.92 -14.12
CA ILE A 180 -7.17 -17.85 -15.18
C ILE A 180 -8.40 -18.64 -14.74
N TYR A 181 -9.46 -18.52 -15.52
CA TYR A 181 -10.67 -19.30 -15.35
C TYR A 181 -10.63 -20.54 -16.25
N GLY A 182 -10.66 -21.72 -15.65
CA GLY A 182 -10.58 -22.97 -16.39
C GLY A 182 -11.22 -24.14 -15.61
N PRO A 183 -12.51 -24.04 -15.23
CA PRO A 183 -13.19 -25.14 -14.55
C PRO A 183 -13.27 -26.35 -15.49
N LYS A 184 -13.04 -27.54 -14.94
CA LYS A 184 -12.97 -28.77 -15.74
C LYS A 184 -14.32 -29.28 -16.20
N ASP A 185 -15.40 -28.85 -15.55
CA ASP A 185 -16.79 -29.18 -15.89
C ASP A 185 -17.44 -28.16 -16.83
N ASP A 186 -16.66 -27.20 -17.32
CA ASP A 186 -17.10 -26.30 -18.37
C ASP A 186 -17.45 -27.12 -19.63
N PRO A 187 -18.66 -26.93 -20.24
CA PRO A 187 -19.06 -27.67 -21.43
C PRO A 187 -18.14 -27.45 -22.63
N TYR A 188 -17.34 -26.39 -22.64
CA TYR A 188 -16.30 -26.16 -23.64
C TYR A 188 -15.00 -26.90 -23.30
N HIS A 189 -14.70 -27.13 -22.03
CA HIS A 189 -13.46 -27.77 -21.59
C HIS A 189 -13.53 -29.29 -21.72
N SER A 190 -14.65 -29.92 -21.36
CA SER A 190 -14.86 -31.36 -21.37
C SER A 190 -15.43 -31.88 -22.71
N SER A 191 -15.80 -31.00 -23.61
CA SER A 191 -16.47 -31.34 -24.89
C SER A 191 -15.50 -31.18 -26.07
N PRO A 192 -15.65 -32.00 -27.13
CA PRO A 192 -14.98 -31.75 -28.41
C PRO A 192 -15.34 -30.41 -29.06
N ASN A 193 -16.30 -29.67 -28.51
CA ASN A 193 -16.76 -28.39 -29.04
C ASN A 193 -15.76 -27.26 -29.00
N TRP A 194 -14.78 -27.30 -28.10
CA TRP A 194 -13.71 -26.27 -28.05
C TRP A 194 -12.67 -26.42 -29.17
N ARG A 195 -12.75 -27.51 -29.96
CA ARG A 195 -11.90 -27.76 -31.14
C ARG A 195 -12.53 -27.29 -32.45
N LYS A 196 -13.71 -26.70 -32.39
CA LYS A 196 -14.37 -26.09 -33.54
C LYS A 196 -14.14 -24.59 -33.46
#